data_1c9d2999c5ce636301a94efe8c9317b6
#
_entry.id   1c9d2999c5ce636301a94efe8c9317b6
#
_cell.length_a   1.000
_cell.length_b   1.000
_cell.length_c   1.000
_cell.angle_alpha   90.00
_cell.angle_beta   90.00
_cell.angle_gamma   90.00
#
_symmetry.space_group_name_H-M   'P 1'
#
loop_
_entity.id
_entity.type
_entity.pdbx_description
1 polymer ?
#
loop_
_entity_poly.entity_id
_entity_poly.type
_entity_poly.pdbx_seq_one_letter_code
_entity_poly.pdbx_strand_id
1 'polypeptide(L)'
;MRPKKTILCVDDNEQVLSVRTFLLETRGYRVIAVATPHQALELVEQSAPGALDLLLCDLLLPQMDGNELVRRAKQLHPGLPAMIVSGTVNAFDRAIHADVFLPKGAASPAELIERVRVLVARKRGPKKTAANTTSQSGQIPAFVHAVAG
;
A
#
# COMPACT_ATOMS: atom_id res chain seq x y z
N MET A 1 -9.93 -12.01 -20.09
CA MET A 1 -9.50 -12.41 -18.74
C MET A 1 -8.80 -11.22 -18.05
N ARG A 2 -9.18 -10.94 -16.83
CA ARG A 2 -8.55 -9.85 -16.09
C ARG A 2 -7.22 -10.28 -15.52
N PRO A 3 -6.20 -9.43 -15.58
CA PRO A 3 -4.96 -9.71 -14.86
C PRO A 3 -5.20 -9.71 -13.36
N LYS A 4 -4.43 -10.50 -12.65
CA LYS A 4 -4.51 -10.53 -11.20
C LYS A 4 -4.00 -9.22 -10.61
N LYS A 5 -4.59 -8.81 -9.50
CA LYS A 5 -4.05 -7.69 -8.72
C LYS A 5 -2.78 -8.13 -8.02
N THR A 6 -1.80 -7.25 -7.99
CA THR A 6 -0.48 -7.54 -7.44
C THR A 6 -0.27 -6.81 -6.13
N ILE A 7 0.10 -7.57 -5.10
CA ILE A 7 0.31 -7.05 -3.75
C ILE A 7 1.78 -7.24 -3.38
N LEU A 8 2.42 -6.15 -2.97
CA LEU A 8 3.78 -6.19 -2.45
C LEU A 8 3.70 -6.32 -0.93
N CYS A 9 4.14 -7.47 -0.40
CA CYS A 9 4.14 -7.74 1.04
C CYS A 9 5.54 -7.61 1.60
N VAL A 10 5.69 -6.86 2.69
CA VAL A 10 6.97 -6.60 3.32
C VAL A 10 6.89 -6.95 4.79
N ASP A 11 7.71 -7.89 5.23
CA ASP A 11 7.80 -8.27 6.64
C ASP A 11 9.11 -9.01 6.83
N ASP A 12 9.85 -8.70 7.90
CA ASP A 12 11.11 -9.38 8.14
C ASP A 12 10.93 -10.78 8.76
N ASN A 13 9.72 -11.14 9.13
CA ASN A 13 9.41 -12.47 9.65
C ASN A 13 8.95 -13.36 8.49
N GLU A 14 9.77 -14.36 8.16
CA GLU A 14 9.51 -15.23 7.01
C GLU A 14 8.24 -16.04 7.16
N GLN A 15 7.90 -16.45 8.38
CA GLN A 15 6.68 -17.20 8.61
C GLN A 15 5.45 -16.33 8.36
N VAL A 16 5.49 -15.10 8.82
CA VAL A 16 4.40 -14.15 8.56
C VAL A 16 4.24 -13.94 7.05
N LEU A 17 5.35 -13.74 6.34
CA LEU A 17 5.30 -13.58 4.87
C LEU A 17 4.69 -14.81 4.21
N SER A 18 5.10 -16.01 4.63
CA SER A 18 4.58 -17.24 4.03
C SER A 18 3.08 -17.39 4.23
N VAL A 19 2.61 -17.14 5.44
CA VAL A 19 1.18 -17.25 5.74
C VAL A 19 0.38 -16.23 4.96
N ARG A 20 0.88 -14.99 4.93
CA ARG A 20 0.19 -13.91 4.22
C ARG A 20 0.14 -14.16 2.73
N THR A 21 1.26 -14.62 2.18
CA THR A 21 1.33 -14.97 0.76
C THR A 21 0.31 -16.05 0.42
N PHE A 22 0.27 -17.11 1.23
CA PHE A 22 -0.67 -18.19 1.01
C PHE A 22 -2.12 -17.69 1.04
N LEU A 23 -2.46 -16.92 2.06
CA LEU A 23 -3.81 -16.38 2.20
C LEU A 23 -4.22 -15.55 0.99
N LEU A 24 -3.34 -14.67 0.56
CA LEU A 24 -3.66 -13.77 -0.54
C LEU A 24 -3.71 -14.51 -1.87
N GLU A 25 -2.79 -15.44 -2.10
CA GLU A 25 -2.80 -16.20 -3.34
C GLU A 25 -4.03 -17.08 -3.47
N THR A 26 -4.54 -17.62 -2.36
CA THR A 26 -5.76 -18.42 -2.42
C THR A 26 -6.98 -17.58 -2.78
N ARG A 27 -6.87 -16.26 -2.67
CA ARG A 27 -7.95 -15.35 -3.06
C ARG A 27 -7.73 -14.76 -4.45
N GLY A 28 -6.74 -15.24 -5.17
CA GLY A 28 -6.52 -14.86 -6.56
C GLY A 28 -5.59 -13.69 -6.77
N TYR A 29 -4.88 -13.24 -5.73
CA TYR A 29 -3.91 -12.16 -5.87
C TYR A 29 -2.55 -12.71 -6.26
N ARG A 30 -1.77 -11.89 -6.95
CA ARG A 30 -0.34 -12.13 -7.15
C ARG A 30 0.40 -11.46 -6.02
N VAL A 31 1.33 -12.17 -5.38
CA VAL A 31 2.04 -11.63 -4.24
C VAL A 31 3.54 -11.60 -4.53
N ILE A 32 4.15 -10.44 -4.26
CA ILE A 32 5.60 -10.31 -4.26
C ILE A 32 5.98 -10.08 -2.81
N ALA A 33 6.73 -11.03 -2.23
CA ALA A 33 7.08 -10.98 -0.81
C ALA A 33 8.54 -10.65 -0.66
N VAL A 34 8.85 -9.62 0.11
CA VAL A 34 10.23 -9.22 0.39
C VAL A 34 10.41 -8.99 1.89
N ALA A 35 11.65 -9.16 2.36
CA ALA A 35 11.94 -9.14 3.79
C ALA A 35 12.44 -7.78 4.28
N THR A 36 12.84 -6.89 3.39
CA THR A 36 13.42 -5.62 3.81
C THR A 36 12.76 -4.44 3.09
N PRO A 37 12.75 -3.26 3.75
CA PRO A 37 12.21 -2.07 3.10
C PRO A 37 13.01 -1.64 1.88
N HIS A 38 14.31 -1.89 1.86
CA HIS A 38 15.12 -1.54 0.68
C HIS A 38 14.71 -2.34 -0.54
N GLN A 39 14.47 -3.65 -0.37
CA GLN A 39 13.98 -4.47 -1.47
C GLN A 39 12.62 -3.99 -1.97
N ALA A 40 11.76 -3.59 -1.02
CA ALA A 40 10.45 -3.09 -1.39
C ALA A 40 10.55 -1.81 -2.21
N LEU A 41 11.39 -0.86 -1.78
CA LEU A 41 11.55 0.40 -2.49
C LEU A 41 12.15 0.20 -3.88
N GLU A 42 13.10 -0.72 -4.02
CA GLU A 42 13.63 -1.05 -5.34
C GLU A 42 12.54 -1.55 -6.28
N LEU A 43 11.68 -2.41 -5.77
CA LEU A 43 10.57 -2.92 -6.58
C LEU A 43 9.59 -1.82 -6.95
N VAL A 44 9.27 -0.94 -6.02
CA VAL A 44 8.36 0.18 -6.31
C VAL A 44 8.98 1.09 -7.35
N GLU A 45 10.26 1.40 -7.21
CA GLU A 45 10.96 2.28 -8.12
C GLU A 45 11.01 1.71 -9.54
N GLN A 46 11.23 0.41 -9.65
CA GLN A 46 11.37 -0.27 -10.95
C GLN A 46 10.02 -0.58 -11.59
N SER A 47 8.93 -0.50 -10.84
CA SER A 47 7.62 -0.85 -11.34
C SER A 47 7.00 0.30 -12.10
N ALA A 48 6.29 -0.02 -13.17
CA ALA A 48 5.51 0.99 -13.89
C ALA A 48 4.36 1.47 -12.99
N PRO A 49 3.90 2.71 -13.17
CA PRO A 49 2.72 3.17 -12.43
C PRO A 49 1.54 2.24 -12.66
N GLY A 50 0.89 1.84 -11.59
CA GLY A 50 -0.24 0.93 -11.67
C GLY A 50 0.10 -0.54 -11.70
N ALA A 51 1.39 -0.90 -11.79
CA ALA A 51 1.78 -2.30 -11.79
C ALA A 51 1.59 -2.97 -10.43
N LEU A 52 1.75 -2.20 -9.35
CA LEU A 52 1.49 -2.68 -8.01
C LEU A 52 0.15 -2.12 -7.55
N ASP A 53 -0.69 -2.96 -6.98
CA ASP A 53 -2.05 -2.57 -6.58
C ASP A 53 -2.17 -2.30 -5.09
N LEU A 54 -1.22 -2.76 -4.29
CA LEU A 54 -1.23 -2.55 -2.84
C LEU A 54 0.15 -2.79 -2.27
N LEU A 55 0.56 -1.95 -1.33
CA LEU A 55 1.71 -2.18 -0.46
C LEU A 55 1.18 -2.58 0.92
N LEU A 56 1.57 -3.76 1.39
CA LEU A 56 1.15 -4.28 2.68
C LEU A 56 2.41 -4.57 3.50
N CYS A 57 2.61 -3.83 4.59
CA CYS A 57 3.85 -3.99 5.36
C CYS A 57 3.61 -3.92 6.86
N ASP A 58 4.57 -4.46 7.61
CA ASP A 58 4.62 -4.29 9.05
C ASP A 58 5.16 -2.89 9.37
N LEU A 59 4.77 -2.37 10.51
CA LEU A 59 5.34 -1.12 11.01
C LEU A 59 6.78 -1.30 11.45
N LEU A 60 7.07 -2.39 12.15
CA LEU A 60 8.40 -2.63 12.69
C LEU A 60 9.22 -3.43 11.70
N LEU A 61 10.04 -2.72 10.94
CA LEU A 61 10.94 -3.31 9.95
C LEU A 61 12.38 -2.89 10.27
N PRO A 62 13.38 -3.66 9.82
CA PRO A 62 14.77 -3.25 10.04
C PRO A 62 15.07 -1.99 9.22
N GLN A 63 15.89 -1.12 9.77
CA GLN A 63 16.47 0.04 9.10
C GLN A 63 15.52 1.20 8.84
N MET A 64 14.23 0.96 8.58
CA MET A 64 13.23 2.01 8.50
C MET A 64 11.88 1.40 8.85
N ASP A 65 11.03 2.17 9.51
CA ASP A 65 9.72 1.60 9.86
C ASP A 65 8.77 1.63 8.66
N GLY A 66 7.65 0.92 8.84
CA GLY A 66 6.69 0.79 7.74
C GLY A 66 6.06 2.11 7.32
N ASN A 67 5.91 3.05 8.25
CA ASN A 67 5.34 4.35 7.90
C ASN A 67 6.28 5.12 6.98
N GLU A 68 7.57 5.06 7.23
CA GLU A 68 8.55 5.70 6.36
C GLU A 68 8.61 5.00 5.00
N LEU A 69 8.51 3.68 5.00
CA LEU A 69 8.44 2.92 3.74
C LEU A 69 7.24 3.36 2.91
N VAL A 70 6.08 3.45 3.53
CA VAL A 70 4.85 3.89 2.85
C VAL A 70 5.02 5.30 2.31
N ARG A 71 5.57 6.20 3.12
CA ARG A 71 5.78 7.57 2.69
C ARG A 71 6.64 7.64 1.43
N ARG A 72 7.75 6.92 1.42
CA ARG A 72 8.66 6.92 0.27
C ARG A 72 8.03 6.24 -0.95
N ALA A 73 7.32 5.14 -0.73
CA ALA A 73 6.64 4.45 -1.83
C ALA A 73 5.61 5.35 -2.48
N LYS A 74 4.87 6.12 -1.68
CA LYS A 74 3.85 7.04 -2.23
C LYS A 74 4.48 8.24 -2.92
N GLN A 75 5.70 8.61 -2.56
CA GLN A 75 6.41 9.64 -3.33
C GLN A 75 6.73 9.14 -4.74
N LEU A 76 7.05 7.87 -4.87
CA LEU A 76 7.34 7.28 -6.17
C LEU A 76 6.06 7.02 -6.97
N HIS A 77 5.03 6.54 -6.30
CA HIS A 77 3.73 6.24 -6.93
C HIS A 77 2.61 6.76 -6.05
N PRO A 78 2.18 8.02 -6.23
CA PRO A 78 1.18 8.63 -5.33
C PRO A 78 -0.15 7.89 -5.26
N GLY A 79 -0.52 7.17 -6.30
CA GLY A 79 -1.77 6.41 -6.30
C GLY A 79 -1.71 5.04 -5.66
N LEU A 80 -0.54 4.63 -5.16
CA LEU A 80 -0.38 3.29 -4.60
C LEU A 80 -1.04 3.21 -3.21
N PRO A 81 -2.07 2.35 -3.05
CA PRO A 81 -2.65 2.16 -1.72
C PRO A 81 -1.68 1.43 -0.81
N ALA A 82 -1.77 1.71 0.49
CA ALA A 82 -0.88 1.10 1.46
C ALA A 82 -1.60 0.75 2.74
N MET A 83 -1.28 -0.43 3.28
CA MET A 83 -1.79 -0.90 4.55
C MET A 83 -0.63 -1.27 5.45
N ILE A 84 -0.68 -0.83 6.71
CA ILE A 84 0.28 -1.22 7.73
C ILE A 84 -0.39 -2.15 8.72
N VAL A 85 0.27 -3.27 9.00
CA VAL A 85 -0.19 -4.24 10.01
C VAL A 85 0.86 -4.26 11.11
N SER A 86 0.45 -4.12 12.37
CA SER A 86 1.41 -4.11 13.47
C SER A 86 0.83 -4.70 14.74
N GLY A 87 1.68 -5.37 15.51
CA GLY A 87 1.31 -5.89 16.82
C GLY A 87 1.46 -4.89 17.95
N THR A 88 1.96 -3.70 17.68
CA THR A 88 2.21 -2.69 18.70
C THR A 88 0.93 -1.92 19.01
N VAL A 89 0.60 -1.80 20.30
CA VAL A 89 -0.65 -1.18 20.73
C VAL A 89 -0.77 0.27 20.28
N ASN A 90 0.31 1.03 20.38
CA ASN A 90 0.29 2.45 20.05
C ASN A 90 0.77 2.77 18.66
N ALA A 91 0.78 1.76 17.79
CA ALA A 91 1.33 1.93 16.45
C ALA A 91 0.46 2.81 15.55
N PHE A 92 -0.80 2.98 15.90
CA PHE A 92 -1.71 3.76 15.07
C PHE A 92 -1.17 5.16 14.81
N ASP A 93 -0.63 5.82 15.83
CA ASP A 93 -0.10 7.19 15.69
C ASP A 93 1.13 7.24 14.82
N ARG A 94 1.79 6.11 14.61
CA ARG A 94 3.01 6.02 13.82
C ARG A 94 2.76 5.55 12.39
N ALA A 95 1.51 5.25 12.05
CA ALA A 95 1.16 4.74 10.73
C ALA A 95 0.36 5.76 9.92
N ILE A 96 0.71 7.03 10.06
CA ILE A 96 -0.09 8.15 9.54
C ILE A 96 -0.12 8.22 8.02
N HIS A 97 0.87 7.64 7.34
CA HIS A 97 0.92 7.70 5.88
C HIS A 97 0.16 6.55 5.21
N ALA A 98 -0.22 5.53 5.97
CA ALA A 98 -0.95 4.40 5.41
C ALA A 98 -2.43 4.74 5.21
N ASP A 99 -3.04 4.11 4.21
CA ASP A 99 -4.48 4.25 3.98
C ASP A 99 -5.28 3.46 5.00
N VAL A 100 -4.72 2.33 5.46
CA VAL A 100 -5.36 1.48 6.47
C VAL A 100 -4.29 1.02 7.45
N PHE A 101 -4.61 1.05 8.73
CA PHE A 101 -3.82 0.44 9.79
C PHE A 101 -4.62 -0.71 10.40
N LEU A 102 -3.98 -1.88 10.53
CA LEU A 102 -4.65 -3.06 11.06
C LEU A 102 -3.82 -3.66 12.19
N PRO A 103 -4.33 -3.67 13.44
CA PRO A 103 -3.58 -4.29 14.54
C PRO A 103 -3.57 -5.81 14.40
N LYS A 104 -2.39 -6.41 14.51
CA LYS A 104 -2.25 -7.87 14.34
C LYS A 104 -3.09 -8.67 15.32
N GLY A 105 -3.09 -8.26 16.57
CA GLY A 105 -3.74 -9.02 17.62
C GLY A 105 -5.25 -8.96 17.59
N ALA A 106 -5.81 -7.93 16.96
CA ALA A 106 -7.25 -7.73 16.94
C ALA A 106 -7.88 -8.16 15.62
N ALA A 107 -7.07 -8.40 14.60
CA ALA A 107 -7.60 -8.65 13.26
C ALA A 107 -7.51 -10.12 12.90
N SER A 108 -8.60 -10.67 12.39
CA SER A 108 -8.65 -12.03 11.89
C SER A 108 -8.11 -12.07 10.45
N PRO A 109 -7.73 -13.25 9.95
CA PRO A 109 -7.39 -13.37 8.53
C PRO A 109 -8.51 -12.90 7.61
N ALA A 110 -9.76 -13.12 7.98
CA ALA A 110 -10.90 -12.66 7.18
C ALA A 110 -10.94 -11.14 7.11
N GLU A 111 -10.63 -10.46 8.19
CA GLU A 111 -10.61 -9.01 8.20
C GLU A 111 -9.47 -8.46 7.35
N LEU A 112 -8.30 -9.08 7.41
CA LEU A 112 -7.19 -8.70 6.56
C LEU A 112 -7.61 -8.80 5.09
N ILE A 113 -8.19 -9.92 4.70
CA ILE A 113 -8.62 -10.15 3.32
C ILE A 113 -9.64 -9.11 2.89
N GLU A 114 -10.60 -8.77 3.76
CA GLU A 114 -11.62 -7.80 3.42
C GLU A 114 -11.02 -6.41 3.20
N ARG A 115 -10.06 -6.01 4.06
CA ARG A 115 -9.40 -4.72 3.90
C ARG A 115 -8.59 -4.66 2.61
N VAL A 116 -7.90 -5.75 2.29
CA VAL A 116 -7.16 -5.84 1.04
C VAL A 116 -8.10 -5.69 -0.14
N ARG A 117 -9.22 -6.42 -0.12
CA ARG A 117 -10.19 -6.37 -1.21
C ARG A 117 -10.67 -4.95 -1.49
N VAL A 118 -10.96 -4.21 -0.43
CA VAL A 118 -11.43 -2.84 -0.56
C VAL A 118 -10.33 -1.94 -1.16
N LEU A 119 -9.11 -2.08 -0.66
CA LEU A 119 -8.02 -1.21 -1.12
C LEU A 119 -7.63 -1.47 -2.57
N VAL A 120 -7.56 -2.74 -2.99
CA VAL A 120 -7.16 -3.03 -4.37
C VAL A 120 -8.25 -2.68 -5.38
N ALA A 121 -9.48 -2.52 -4.92
CA ALA A 121 -10.59 -2.14 -5.80
C ALA A 121 -10.67 -0.64 -6.05
N ARG A 122 -9.91 0.18 -5.30
CA ARG A 122 -9.94 1.62 -5.48
C ARG A 122 -9.46 2.01 -6.86
N LYS A 123 -10.11 3.00 -7.45
CA LYS A 123 -9.59 3.62 -8.65
C LYS A 123 -8.40 4.48 -8.28
N ARG A 124 -7.35 4.33 -9.06
CA ARG A 124 -6.17 5.15 -8.89
C ARG A 124 -6.09 6.10 -10.03
N GLY A 125 -5.83 7.21 -9.72
CA GLY A 125 -5.75 7.98 -10.71
C GLY A 125 -5.60 9.17 -10.77
N PRO A 126 -5.45 9.71 -11.68
CA PRO A 126 -5.23 11.09 -11.73
C PRO A 126 -6.40 11.78 -11.18
N LYS A 127 -6.93 11.13 -10.94
CA LYS A 127 -7.83 11.46 -10.55
C LYS A 127 -7.95 12.52 -10.24
N LYS A 128 -8.09 12.42 -10.54
CA LYS A 128 -8.22 13.11 -10.37
C LYS A 128 -7.76 13.84 -10.38
N THR A 129 -7.65 13.75 -10.65
CA THR A 129 -7.03 14.54 -10.86
C THR A 129 -6.81 15.01 -11.18
N ALA A 130 -7.01 14.91 -11.13
CA ALA A 130 -6.53 15.54 -11.55
C ALA A 130 -6.61 15.82 -12.01
N ALA A 131 -7.04 15.78 -11.94
CA ALA A 131 -6.88 16.37 -12.43
C ALA A 131 -7.19 16.72 -12.68
N ASN A 132 -7.66 16.73 -12.46
CA ASN A 132 -7.62 17.50 -12.67
C ASN A 132 -7.59 17.91 -12.88
N THR A 133 -7.88 17.93 -12.89
CA THR A 133 -7.46 18.66 -13.14
C THR A 133 -7.31 19.01 -13.51
N THR A 134 -7.64 19.10 -13.58
CA THR A 134 -7.15 19.80 -13.92
C THR A 134 -7.14 20.06 -14.29
N SER A 135 -7.57 19.91 -14.34
CA SER A 135 -7.21 20.56 -14.62
C SER A 135 -7.25 20.96 -14.81
N GLN A 136 -7.60 21.11 -14.81
CA GLN A 136 -7.32 21.84 -14.85
C GLN A 136 -6.87 22.22 -15.05
N SER A 137 -7.36 22.05 -15.30
CA SER A 137 -6.76 22.66 -15.33
C SER A 137 -6.62 23.07 -15.14
N GLY A 138 -7.11 23.03 -15.23
CA GLY A 138 -6.50 23.57 -14.78
C GLY A 138 -6.75 23.82 -14.26
N GLN A 139 -6.83 24.08 -13.93
CA GLN A 139 -6.66 24.55 -13.25
C GLN A 139 -6.58 24.53 -12.63
N ILE A 140 -6.83 24.52 -12.41
CA ILE A 140 -6.41 24.73 -11.59
C ILE A 140 -6.31 24.63 -11.13
N PRO A 141 -6.32 24.46 -11.07
CA PRO A 141 -5.86 24.47 -10.38
C PRO A 141 -5.87 24.48 -9.80
N ALA A 142 -6.17 24.31 -9.70
CA ALA A 142 -5.72 24.51 -9.03
C ALA A 142 -6.12 24.60 -8.22
N PHE A 143 -6.33 24.39 -7.57
CA PHE A 143 -6.22 24.64 -6.75
C PHE A 143 -6.52 24.31 -6.44
N VAL A 144 -6.74 23.89 -6.57
CA VAL A 144 -6.56 23.70 -6.27
C VAL A 144 -6.71 23.27 -5.87
N HIS A 145 -6.70 22.76 -5.49
CA HIS A 145 -6.35 22.59 -5.10
C HIS A 145 -6.32 22.13 -4.87
N ALA A 146 -6.43 21.84 -5.02
CA ALA A 146 -6.07 21.50 -4.92
C ALA A 146 -6.24 21.01 -4.81
N VAL A 147 -6.22 20.79 -4.48
CA VAL A 147 -6.09 20.51 -4.48
C VAL A 147 -6.05 19.91 -4.58
N ALA A 148 -6.01 19.45 -4.45
CA ALA A 148 -5.79 19.12 -4.51
C ALA A 148 -5.61 18.46 -4.54
N GLY A 149 -5.48 17.80 -4.30
CA GLY A 149 -5.16 17.53 -4.07
C GLY A 149 -4.91 17.25 -4.11
#